data_c337e12351ceab18de7ff3db77f8cf67
#
_entry.id   c337e12351ceab18de7ff3db77f8cf67
#
_cell.length_a   1.000
_cell.length_b   1.000
_cell.length_c   1.000
_cell.angle_alpha   90.00
_cell.angle_beta   90.00
_cell.angle_gamma   90.00
#
_symmetry.space_group_name_H-M   'P 1'
#
loop_
_entity.id
_entity.type
_entity.pdbx_description
1 polymer ?
#
loop_
_entity_poly.entity_id
_entity_poly.type
_entity_poly.pdbx_seq_one_letter_code
_entity_poly.pdbx_strand_id
1 'polypeptide(L)'
;MKKLNFIIVVIGALASCKGTDVGNPPIDFSVVPVQTVEGMVARRFERDNLTYDMRAGRMERFEYKDEDGTPQEYELYSGGFEVLGYSADGLLETQINADGARHNTVAGQEQWLAFGNVHIQNHTKGEHSLTDTIYWDRAAKKIHTDCFIQMYSPQGLMQGYGMESDEKAENAIIRHPFDSYGIDRDSTWFYFDSVNFVGPLQRF
;
A
#
# COMPACT_ATOMS: atom_id res chain seq x y z
N MET A 1 -58.39 31.37 66.48
CA MET A 1 -58.38 31.40 64.98
C MET A 1 -57.13 30.70 64.51
N LYS A 2 -57.27 29.41 64.10
CA LYS A 2 -56.15 28.54 63.65
C LYS A 2 -56.12 28.59 62.13
N LYS A 3 -55.03 29.08 61.56
CA LYS A 3 -54.79 29.02 60.11
C LYS A 3 -54.27 27.63 59.74
N LEU A 4 -55.04 26.92 58.94
CA LEU A 4 -54.68 25.62 58.41
C LEU A 4 -53.86 25.81 57.14
N ASN A 5 -52.58 25.51 57.17
CA ASN A 5 -51.70 25.52 56.01
C ASN A 5 -51.87 24.22 55.24
N PHE A 6 -52.39 24.31 54.01
CA PHE A 6 -52.56 23.21 53.11
C PHE A 6 -51.24 23.10 52.26
N ILE A 7 -50.42 22.12 52.61
CA ILE A 7 -49.21 21.82 51.83
C ILE A 7 -49.61 20.85 50.73
N ILE A 8 -49.64 21.32 49.47
CA ILE A 8 -49.80 20.51 48.30
C ILE A 8 -48.44 19.91 47.94
N VAL A 9 -48.29 18.60 48.17
CA VAL A 9 -47.14 17.85 47.71
C VAL A 9 -47.37 17.43 46.26
N VAL A 10 -46.71 18.10 45.32
CA VAL A 10 -46.68 17.68 43.90
C VAL A 10 -45.66 16.58 43.75
N ILE A 11 -46.08 15.35 43.68
CA ILE A 11 -45.28 14.18 43.33
C ILE A 11 -45.11 14.20 41.82
N GLY A 12 -43.98 14.76 41.35
CA GLY A 12 -43.57 14.67 39.95
C GLY A 12 -43.19 13.24 39.62
N ALA A 13 -44.01 12.52 38.86
CA ALA A 13 -43.64 11.26 38.28
C ALA A 13 -42.57 11.49 37.21
N LEU A 14 -41.32 11.25 37.55
CA LEU A 14 -40.23 11.09 36.57
C LEU A 14 -40.47 9.80 35.80
N ALA A 15 -41.20 9.89 34.69
CA ALA A 15 -41.20 8.85 33.68
C ALA A 15 -39.83 8.78 33.07
N SER A 16 -38.95 7.96 33.62
CA SER A 16 -37.70 7.55 32.97
C SER A 16 -38.08 6.82 31.71
N CYS A 17 -37.94 7.47 30.55
CA CYS A 17 -37.91 6.76 29.28
C CYS A 17 -36.72 5.80 29.33
N LYS A 18 -36.99 4.53 29.67
CA LYS A 18 -36.11 3.46 29.26
C LYS A 18 -36.15 3.43 27.74
N GLY A 19 -35.19 4.08 27.08
CA GLY A 19 -34.89 3.81 25.69
C GLY A 19 -34.70 2.31 25.59
N THR A 20 -35.60 1.62 24.89
CA THR A 20 -35.33 0.30 24.39
C THR A 20 -34.12 0.49 23.50
N ASP A 21 -32.97 0.10 24.02
CA ASP A 21 -31.78 -0.10 23.21
C ASP A 21 -32.18 -1.17 22.19
N VAL A 22 -32.63 -0.71 21.04
CA VAL A 22 -32.79 -1.57 19.87
C VAL A 22 -31.36 -1.84 19.48
N GLY A 23 -30.77 -2.90 20.08
CA GLY A 23 -29.39 -3.24 19.91
C GLY A 23 -29.10 -3.43 18.44
N ASN A 24 -28.62 -2.39 17.79
CA ASN A 24 -27.94 -2.58 16.53
C ASN A 24 -26.82 -3.58 16.79
N PRO A 25 -26.67 -4.61 15.96
CA PRO A 25 -25.54 -5.51 16.10
C PRO A 25 -24.26 -4.66 16.14
N PRO A 26 -23.28 -5.04 16.97
CA PRO A 26 -22.01 -4.31 17.03
C PRO A 26 -21.44 -4.20 15.62
N ILE A 27 -20.98 -3.01 15.26
CA ILE A 27 -20.35 -2.78 13.95
C ILE A 27 -19.05 -3.57 13.93
N ASP A 28 -18.91 -4.43 12.93
CA ASP A 28 -17.67 -5.16 12.67
C ASP A 28 -16.72 -4.27 11.85
N PHE A 29 -15.78 -3.63 12.53
CA PHE A 29 -14.79 -2.77 11.91
C PHE A 29 -13.71 -3.54 11.14
N SER A 30 -13.72 -4.86 11.12
CA SER A 30 -12.86 -5.65 10.22
C SER A 30 -13.34 -5.62 8.78
N VAL A 31 -14.65 -5.36 8.57
CA VAL A 31 -15.30 -5.30 7.25
C VAL A 31 -15.90 -3.92 6.94
N VAL A 32 -16.09 -3.07 7.96
CA VAL A 32 -16.59 -1.71 7.81
C VAL A 32 -15.48 -0.72 8.06
N PRO A 33 -15.11 0.11 7.09
CA PRO A 33 -14.03 1.09 7.27
C PRO A 33 -14.44 2.16 8.28
N VAL A 34 -13.47 2.60 9.09
CA VAL A 34 -13.65 3.75 10.02
C VAL A 34 -13.60 5.08 9.27
N GLN A 35 -13.01 5.10 8.09
CA GLN A 35 -12.92 6.26 7.21
C GLN A 35 -12.99 5.83 5.75
N THR A 36 -13.67 6.62 4.92
CA THR A 36 -13.69 6.48 3.46
C THR A 36 -13.45 7.85 2.83
N VAL A 37 -12.60 7.89 1.80
CA VAL A 37 -12.32 9.08 1.00
C VAL A 37 -12.48 8.71 -0.47
N GLU A 38 -13.40 9.38 -1.17
CA GLU A 38 -13.58 9.23 -2.61
C GLU A 38 -12.70 10.22 -3.37
N GLY A 39 -12.12 9.80 -4.49
CA GLY A 39 -11.25 10.64 -5.32
C GLY A 39 -10.02 11.13 -4.54
N MET A 40 -9.36 10.21 -3.83
CA MET A 40 -8.24 10.53 -2.94
C MET A 40 -7.06 11.11 -3.73
N VAL A 41 -6.54 12.23 -3.25
CA VAL A 41 -5.29 12.84 -3.70
C VAL A 41 -4.47 13.23 -2.49
N ALA A 42 -3.25 12.70 -2.38
CA ALA A 42 -2.30 13.06 -1.34
C ALA A 42 -1.01 13.60 -1.99
N ARG A 43 -0.55 14.75 -1.53
CA ARG A 43 0.67 15.38 -2.00
C ARG A 43 1.62 15.66 -0.85
N ARG A 44 2.87 15.34 -1.04
CA ARG A 44 3.92 15.67 -0.08
C ARG A 44 4.86 16.70 -0.66
N PHE A 45 5.13 17.71 0.15
CA PHE A 45 6.09 18.75 -0.15
C PHE A 45 7.22 18.73 0.88
N GLU A 46 8.45 18.83 0.42
CA GLU A 46 9.63 19.02 1.25
C GLU A 46 10.34 20.30 0.81
N ARG A 47 10.45 21.27 1.72
CA ARG A 47 11.05 22.59 1.43
C ARG A 47 10.44 23.25 0.17
N ASP A 48 9.11 23.25 0.10
CA ASP A 48 8.30 23.79 -1.01
C ASP A 48 8.38 23.03 -2.34
N ASN A 49 9.17 21.94 -2.41
CA ASN A 49 9.22 21.07 -3.58
C ASN A 49 8.24 19.90 -3.43
N LEU A 50 7.44 19.64 -4.45
CA LEU A 50 6.61 18.45 -4.52
C LEU A 50 7.53 17.22 -4.62
N THR A 51 7.42 16.29 -3.66
CA THR A 51 8.22 15.07 -3.64
C THR A 51 7.43 13.86 -4.14
N TYR A 52 6.11 13.81 -3.84
CA TYR A 52 5.22 12.86 -4.49
C TYR A 52 3.78 13.36 -4.58
N ASP A 53 3.05 12.83 -5.58
CA ASP A 53 1.61 12.96 -5.76
C ASP A 53 1.04 11.53 -5.82
N MET A 54 0.12 11.18 -4.92
CA MET A 54 -0.53 9.88 -4.84
C MET A 54 -2.02 10.05 -5.06
N ARG A 55 -2.61 9.18 -5.87
CA ARG A 55 -4.03 9.22 -6.24
C ARG A 55 -4.64 7.84 -6.19
N ALA A 56 -5.91 7.79 -5.76
CA ALA A 56 -6.74 6.61 -5.87
C ALA A 56 -8.21 7.01 -6.10
N GLY A 57 -8.96 6.15 -6.76
CA GLY A 57 -10.41 6.36 -6.90
C GLY A 57 -11.09 6.38 -5.53
N ARG A 58 -10.63 5.55 -4.60
CA ARG A 58 -11.16 5.45 -3.24
C ARG A 58 -10.07 4.99 -2.27
N MET A 59 -10.08 5.54 -1.06
CA MET A 59 -9.30 5.07 0.08
C MET A 59 -10.24 4.72 1.23
N GLU A 60 -10.02 3.57 1.85
CA GLU A 60 -10.75 3.09 3.02
C GLU A 60 -9.75 2.73 4.11
N ARG A 61 -9.98 3.26 5.33
CA ARG A 61 -9.15 2.95 6.50
C ARG A 61 -9.89 2.01 7.43
N PHE A 62 -9.19 0.98 7.87
CA PHE A 62 -9.68 -0.04 8.78
C PHE A 62 -8.86 -0.02 10.07
N GLU A 63 -9.55 -0.04 11.21
CA GLU A 63 -8.98 -0.10 12.55
C GLU A 63 -9.80 -1.06 13.38
N TYR A 64 -9.22 -2.21 13.71
CA TYR A 64 -9.89 -3.21 14.54
C TYR A 64 -8.87 -4.02 15.34
N LYS A 65 -9.36 -4.89 16.23
CA LYS A 65 -8.55 -5.91 16.87
C LYS A 65 -8.92 -7.26 16.29
N ASP A 66 -7.90 -8.06 15.95
CA ASP A 66 -8.11 -9.42 15.49
C ASP A 66 -8.58 -10.33 16.65
N GLU A 67 -8.76 -11.62 16.37
CA GLU A 67 -9.24 -12.61 17.34
C GLU A 67 -8.31 -12.76 18.56
N ASP A 68 -7.02 -12.50 18.39
CA ASP A 68 -6.02 -12.53 19.45
C ASP A 68 -5.93 -11.20 20.24
N GLY A 69 -6.72 -10.20 19.84
CA GLY A 69 -6.73 -8.85 20.42
C GLY A 69 -5.61 -7.95 19.92
N THR A 70 -4.87 -8.36 18.88
CA THR A 70 -3.79 -7.57 18.27
C THR A 70 -4.40 -6.45 17.43
N PRO A 71 -3.95 -5.18 17.61
CA PRO A 71 -4.42 -4.07 16.81
C PRO A 71 -4.07 -4.27 15.33
N GLN A 72 -5.04 -4.06 14.46
CA GLN A 72 -4.91 -4.04 13.01
C GLN A 72 -5.29 -2.66 12.52
N GLU A 73 -4.42 -2.06 11.74
CA GLU A 73 -4.63 -0.76 11.14
C GLU A 73 -4.03 -0.73 9.73
N TYR A 74 -4.88 -0.52 8.74
CA TYR A 74 -4.44 -0.42 7.35
C TYR A 74 -5.34 0.48 6.52
N GLU A 75 -4.79 0.97 5.43
CA GLU A 75 -5.49 1.70 4.39
C GLU A 75 -5.55 0.86 3.11
N LEU A 76 -6.73 0.77 2.52
CA LEU A 76 -6.98 0.11 1.24
C LEU A 76 -7.29 1.16 0.18
N TYR A 77 -6.56 1.12 -0.92
CA TYR A 77 -6.72 2.00 -2.06
C TYR A 77 -7.29 1.20 -3.24
N SER A 78 -8.35 1.70 -3.87
CA SER A 78 -9.06 1.02 -4.95
C SER A 78 -9.54 1.99 -6.02
N GLY A 79 -10.00 1.44 -7.16
CA GLY A 79 -10.43 2.26 -8.29
C GLY A 79 -9.28 2.90 -9.06
N GLY A 80 -8.14 2.19 -9.12
CA GLY A 80 -6.86 2.65 -9.62
C GLY A 80 -6.00 3.25 -8.50
N PHE A 81 -4.70 3.01 -8.58
CA PHE A 81 -3.69 3.55 -7.66
C PHE A 81 -2.52 4.08 -8.47
N GLU A 82 -2.16 5.34 -8.28
CA GLU A 82 -1.04 5.99 -8.94
C GLU A 82 -0.19 6.74 -7.92
N VAL A 83 1.13 6.59 -8.04
CA VAL A 83 2.11 7.38 -7.29
C VAL A 83 3.12 7.97 -8.27
N LEU A 84 3.30 9.27 -8.22
CA LEU A 84 4.30 10.03 -8.98
C LEU A 84 5.35 10.56 -8.01
N GLY A 85 6.60 10.15 -8.19
CA GLY A 85 7.75 10.60 -7.40
C GLY A 85 8.59 11.59 -8.19
N TYR A 86 8.98 12.68 -7.53
CA TYR A 86 9.70 13.79 -8.15
C TYR A 86 11.07 14.01 -7.51
N SER A 87 12.06 14.36 -8.33
CA SER A 87 13.38 14.81 -7.87
C SER A 87 13.32 16.16 -7.16
N ALA A 88 14.42 16.52 -6.54
CA ALA A 88 14.58 17.85 -5.93
C ALA A 88 14.42 19.00 -6.95
N ASP A 89 14.70 18.73 -8.22
CA ASP A 89 14.57 19.69 -9.33
C ASP A 89 13.15 19.68 -9.95
N GLY A 90 12.21 18.91 -9.37
CA GLY A 90 10.82 18.83 -9.81
C GLY A 90 10.60 17.96 -11.06
N LEU A 91 11.59 17.16 -11.46
CA LEU A 91 11.45 16.23 -12.58
C LEU A 91 10.78 14.94 -12.11
N LEU A 92 9.90 14.37 -12.92
CA LEU A 92 9.31 13.07 -12.66
C LEU A 92 10.39 11.99 -12.76
N GLU A 93 10.67 11.30 -11.64
CA GLU A 93 11.64 10.21 -11.58
C GLU A 93 10.98 8.85 -11.58
N THR A 94 9.93 8.68 -10.79
CA THR A 94 9.27 7.39 -10.60
C THR A 94 7.79 7.52 -10.78
N GLN A 95 7.19 6.54 -11.43
CA GLN A 95 5.75 6.38 -11.53
C GLN A 95 5.38 4.94 -11.20
N ILE A 96 4.37 4.78 -10.34
CA ILE A 96 3.80 3.48 -9.98
C ILE A 96 2.32 3.53 -10.30
N ASN A 97 1.83 2.55 -11.06
CA ASN A 97 0.43 2.33 -11.33
C ASN A 97 0.04 0.91 -10.90
N ALA A 98 -1.16 0.75 -10.34
CA ALA A 98 -1.73 -0.53 -9.98
C ALA A 98 -3.27 -0.44 -9.97
N ASP A 99 -3.96 -1.58 -9.93
CA ASP A 99 -5.42 -1.58 -9.74
C ASP A 99 -5.78 -1.15 -8.32
N GLY A 100 -4.92 -1.47 -7.35
CA GLY A 100 -5.08 -1.05 -5.96
C GLY A 100 -3.79 -1.17 -5.16
N ALA A 101 -3.87 -0.70 -3.91
CA ALA A 101 -2.79 -0.85 -2.94
C ALA A 101 -3.33 -1.00 -1.52
N ARG A 102 -2.53 -1.60 -0.65
CA ARG A 102 -2.77 -1.67 0.79
C ARG A 102 -1.55 -1.15 1.52
N HIS A 103 -1.78 -0.31 2.50
CA HIS A 103 -0.75 0.22 3.39
C HIS A 103 -1.04 -0.22 4.83
N ASN A 104 -0.21 -1.06 5.40
CA ASN A 104 -0.26 -1.40 6.82
C ASN A 104 0.40 -0.27 7.61
N THR A 105 -0.35 0.37 8.49
CA THR A 105 0.09 1.55 9.26
C THR A 105 0.46 1.22 10.71
N VAL A 106 0.35 -0.04 11.12
CA VAL A 106 0.75 -0.46 12.47
C VAL A 106 2.23 -0.14 12.70
N ALA A 107 2.52 0.58 13.78
CA ALA A 107 3.87 1.03 14.10
C ALA A 107 4.87 -0.15 14.18
N GLY A 108 5.98 -0.04 13.45
CA GLY A 108 7.01 -1.07 13.37
C GLY A 108 6.72 -2.20 12.36
N GLN A 109 5.56 -2.16 11.70
CA GLN A 109 5.14 -3.14 10.68
C GLN A 109 4.70 -2.43 9.39
N GLU A 110 5.22 -1.24 9.14
CA GLU A 110 4.84 -0.44 7.99
C GLU A 110 5.23 -1.17 6.68
N GLN A 111 4.22 -1.61 5.96
CA GLN A 111 4.36 -2.34 4.71
C GLN A 111 3.36 -1.84 3.69
N TRP A 112 3.84 -1.64 2.48
CA TRP A 112 3.03 -1.39 1.30
C TRP A 112 2.90 -2.65 0.46
N LEU A 113 1.73 -2.84 -0.11
CA LEU A 113 1.40 -3.85 -1.10
C LEU A 113 0.68 -3.14 -2.24
N ALA A 114 1.25 -3.16 -3.46
CA ALA A 114 0.52 -2.81 -4.67
C ALA A 114 0.11 -4.09 -5.39
N PHE A 115 -1.09 -4.12 -5.95
CA PHE A 115 -1.66 -5.32 -6.57
C PHE A 115 -2.51 -4.99 -7.81
N GLY A 116 -2.56 -5.95 -8.71
CA GLY A 116 -3.26 -5.90 -9.98
C GLY A 116 -2.58 -4.98 -10.99
N ASN A 117 -2.04 -5.55 -12.07
CA ASN A 117 -1.42 -4.80 -13.15
C ASN A 117 -0.36 -3.78 -12.70
N VAL A 118 0.48 -4.18 -11.76
CA VAL A 118 1.51 -3.27 -11.21
C VAL A 118 2.52 -2.92 -12.28
N HIS A 119 2.64 -1.63 -12.56
CA HIS A 119 3.61 -1.06 -13.49
C HIS A 119 4.44 0.00 -12.77
N ILE A 120 5.74 -0.21 -12.68
CA ILE A 120 6.70 0.71 -12.09
C ILE A 120 7.60 1.25 -13.19
N GLN A 121 7.73 2.56 -13.28
CA GLN A 121 8.59 3.24 -14.24
C GLN A 121 9.62 4.09 -13.53
N ASN A 122 10.88 3.98 -13.95
CA ASN A 122 11.94 4.91 -13.61
C ASN A 122 12.28 5.73 -14.85
N HIS A 123 11.78 6.96 -14.90
CA HIS A 123 11.93 7.84 -16.06
C HIS A 123 13.38 8.32 -16.25
N THR A 124 14.15 8.40 -15.16
CA THR A 124 15.54 8.84 -15.20
C THR A 124 16.46 7.78 -15.83
N LYS A 125 16.20 6.50 -15.50
CA LYS A 125 16.99 5.38 -16.00
C LYS A 125 16.43 4.75 -17.28
N GLY A 126 15.17 5.09 -17.66
CA GLY A 126 14.47 4.45 -18.76
C GLY A 126 14.12 2.99 -18.48
N GLU A 127 13.92 2.67 -17.20
CA GLU A 127 13.59 1.32 -16.74
C GLU A 127 12.11 1.22 -16.40
N HIS A 128 11.53 0.04 -16.60
CA HIS A 128 10.18 -0.25 -16.14
C HIS A 128 10.01 -1.72 -15.78
N SER A 129 9.12 -1.97 -14.81
CA SER A 129 8.84 -3.30 -14.32
C SER A 129 7.34 -3.57 -14.36
N LEU A 130 6.97 -4.77 -14.74
CA LEU A 130 5.58 -5.26 -14.80
C LEU A 130 5.47 -6.50 -13.91
N THR A 131 4.50 -6.50 -13.00
CA THR A 131 4.17 -7.65 -12.15
C THR A 131 2.71 -7.58 -11.72
N ASP A 132 2.18 -8.66 -11.16
CA ASP A 132 0.83 -8.63 -10.60
C ASP A 132 0.79 -8.04 -9.20
N THR A 133 1.81 -8.29 -8.39
CA THR A 133 1.85 -7.88 -6.99
C THR A 133 3.26 -7.52 -6.57
N ILE A 134 3.44 -6.46 -5.78
CA ILE A 134 4.72 -6.09 -5.20
C ILE A 134 4.57 -5.61 -3.76
N TYR A 135 5.49 -6.02 -2.92
CA TYR A 135 5.60 -5.64 -1.51
C TYR A 135 6.78 -4.71 -1.29
N TRP A 136 6.57 -3.68 -0.51
CA TRP A 136 7.64 -2.85 0.03
C TRP A 136 7.57 -2.86 1.57
N ASP A 137 8.50 -3.55 2.16
CA ASP A 137 8.72 -3.61 3.61
C ASP A 137 9.71 -2.51 4.00
N ARG A 138 9.17 -1.44 4.60
CA ARG A 138 9.98 -0.29 5.03
C ARG A 138 10.87 -0.62 6.21
N ALA A 139 10.44 -1.50 7.12
CA ALA A 139 11.22 -1.90 8.28
C ALA A 139 12.43 -2.74 7.86
N ALA A 140 12.24 -3.68 6.94
CA ALA A 140 13.31 -4.50 6.36
C ALA A 140 14.09 -3.78 5.26
N LYS A 141 13.63 -2.62 4.77
CA LYS A 141 14.17 -1.88 3.62
C LYS A 141 14.28 -2.74 2.37
N LYS A 142 13.23 -3.51 2.11
CA LYS A 142 13.18 -4.47 1.00
C LYS A 142 11.95 -4.27 0.14
N ILE A 143 12.15 -4.47 -1.15
CA ILE A 143 11.08 -4.64 -2.14
C ILE A 143 11.12 -6.09 -2.59
N HIS A 144 9.98 -6.76 -2.69
CA HIS A 144 9.93 -8.13 -3.17
C HIS A 144 8.59 -8.48 -3.82
N THR A 145 8.63 -9.51 -4.65
CA THR A 145 7.44 -10.19 -5.17
C THR A 145 7.73 -11.68 -5.34
N ASP A 146 6.71 -12.52 -5.17
CA ASP A 146 6.77 -13.93 -5.53
C ASP A 146 6.13 -14.21 -6.89
N CYS A 147 5.47 -13.20 -7.46
CA CYS A 147 4.82 -13.28 -8.77
C CYS A 147 5.83 -13.29 -9.92
N PHE A 148 5.33 -13.53 -11.12
CA PHE A 148 6.07 -13.27 -12.34
C PHE A 148 6.35 -11.77 -12.44
N ILE A 149 7.60 -11.43 -12.81
CA ILE A 149 8.03 -10.06 -13.03
C ILE A 149 8.83 -9.94 -14.32
N GLN A 150 8.59 -8.88 -15.06
CA GLN A 150 9.40 -8.45 -16.20
C GLN A 150 10.03 -7.09 -15.86
N MET A 151 11.34 -7.00 -15.99
CA MET A 151 12.12 -5.78 -15.76
C MET A 151 12.82 -5.40 -17.05
N TYR A 152 12.39 -4.30 -17.65
CA TYR A 152 12.96 -3.74 -18.87
C TYR A 152 13.92 -2.62 -18.53
N SER A 153 15.03 -2.59 -19.23
CA SER A 153 16.02 -1.50 -19.15
C SER A 153 16.60 -1.25 -20.54
N PRO A 154 17.33 -0.15 -20.76
CA PRO A 154 18.09 0.07 -21.99
C PRO A 154 19.10 -1.05 -22.28
N GLN A 155 19.49 -1.83 -21.26
CA GLN A 155 20.46 -2.93 -21.38
C GLN A 155 19.78 -4.27 -21.72
N GLY A 156 18.47 -4.41 -21.56
CA GLY A 156 17.79 -5.66 -21.90
C GLY A 156 16.52 -5.92 -21.10
N LEU A 157 16.08 -7.16 -21.13
CA LEU A 157 14.94 -7.70 -20.42
C LEU A 157 15.40 -8.75 -19.41
N MET A 158 14.99 -8.58 -18.17
CA MET A 158 15.07 -9.60 -17.14
C MET A 158 13.69 -10.00 -16.69
N GLN A 159 13.40 -11.29 -16.67
CA GLN A 159 12.10 -11.80 -16.26
C GLN A 159 12.22 -13.13 -15.54
N GLY A 160 11.23 -13.41 -14.72
CA GLY A 160 11.17 -14.65 -13.95
C GLY A 160 10.17 -14.60 -12.83
N TYR A 161 10.22 -15.59 -11.96
CA TYR A 161 9.39 -15.65 -10.77
C TYR A 161 10.20 -15.32 -9.51
N GLY A 162 9.62 -14.49 -8.67
CA GLY A 162 10.23 -14.07 -7.43
C GLY A 162 11.37 -13.07 -7.61
N MET A 163 11.21 -11.89 -7.09
CA MET A 163 12.23 -10.84 -7.09
C MET A 163 12.42 -10.31 -5.69
N GLU A 164 13.66 -10.01 -5.32
CA GLU A 164 14.01 -9.25 -4.12
C GLU A 164 14.96 -8.11 -4.50
N SER A 165 14.78 -6.97 -3.86
CA SER A 165 15.64 -5.81 -4.05
C SER A 165 15.74 -5.00 -2.75
N ASP A 166 16.73 -4.11 -2.68
CA ASP A 166 16.73 -3.03 -1.71
C ASP A 166 15.61 -2.00 -2.02
N GLU A 167 15.36 -1.08 -1.08
CA GLU A 167 14.30 -0.07 -1.21
C GLU A 167 14.50 0.93 -2.36
N LYS A 168 15.72 0.99 -2.94
CA LYS A 168 16.05 1.84 -4.08
C LYS A 168 15.95 1.13 -5.43
N ALA A 169 15.63 -0.17 -5.38
CA ALA A 169 15.63 -1.06 -6.56
C ALA A 169 16.98 -1.09 -7.32
N GLU A 170 18.10 -0.87 -6.60
CA GLU A 170 19.44 -0.84 -7.21
C GLU A 170 20.07 -2.23 -7.31
N ASN A 171 19.66 -3.17 -6.43
CA ASN A 171 20.23 -4.51 -6.32
C ASN A 171 19.14 -5.58 -6.43
N ALA A 172 18.45 -5.62 -7.57
CA ALA A 172 17.41 -6.61 -7.80
C ALA A 172 17.99 -8.00 -8.12
N ILE A 173 17.40 -9.03 -7.52
CA ILE A 173 17.71 -10.44 -7.78
C ILE A 173 16.42 -11.13 -8.17
N ILE A 174 16.38 -11.77 -9.35
CA ILE A 174 15.27 -12.64 -9.75
C ILE A 174 15.64 -14.08 -9.37
N ARG A 175 14.79 -14.74 -8.57
CA ARG A 175 15.05 -16.08 -8.02
C ARG A 175 15.00 -17.20 -9.06
N HIS A 176 14.06 -17.09 -10.01
CA HIS A 176 13.85 -18.06 -11.07
C HIS A 176 13.81 -17.36 -12.44
N PRO A 177 14.96 -16.89 -12.95
CA PRO A 177 15.02 -16.19 -14.23
C PRO A 177 14.86 -17.16 -15.39
N PHE A 178 14.20 -16.73 -16.48
CA PHE A 178 14.11 -17.45 -17.75
C PHE A 178 13.86 -16.44 -18.89
N ASP A 179 14.20 -16.84 -20.11
CA ASP A 179 14.01 -16.03 -21.32
C ASP A 179 14.46 -14.57 -21.16
N SER A 180 15.58 -14.39 -20.45
CA SER A 180 16.14 -13.08 -20.13
C SER A 180 17.38 -12.81 -20.97
N TYR A 181 17.53 -11.57 -21.40
CA TYR A 181 18.70 -11.17 -22.19
C TYR A 181 19.16 -9.76 -21.78
N GLY A 182 20.43 -9.50 -22.01
CA GLY A 182 20.99 -8.20 -21.73
C GLY A 182 22.34 -7.98 -22.40
N ILE A 183 22.81 -6.74 -22.26
CA ILE A 183 24.13 -6.33 -22.71
C ILE A 183 24.91 -5.94 -21.45
N ASP A 184 26.06 -6.62 -21.24
CA ASP A 184 26.98 -6.28 -20.16
C ASP A 184 27.74 -4.96 -20.47
N ARG A 185 28.42 -4.44 -19.44
CA ARG A 185 29.24 -3.21 -19.55
C ARG A 185 30.29 -3.26 -20.67
N ASP A 186 30.73 -4.47 -21.00
CA ASP A 186 31.68 -4.72 -22.09
C ASP A 186 31.01 -4.90 -23.46
N SER A 187 29.72 -4.56 -23.58
CA SER A 187 28.88 -4.75 -24.78
C SER A 187 28.73 -6.23 -25.19
N THR A 188 28.90 -7.14 -24.24
CA THR A 188 28.70 -8.57 -24.44
C THR A 188 27.25 -8.93 -24.20
N TRP A 189 26.61 -9.62 -25.15
CA TRP A 189 25.29 -10.16 -24.99
C TRP A 189 25.27 -11.39 -24.08
N PHE A 190 24.30 -11.46 -23.20
CA PHE A 190 24.02 -12.66 -22.42
C PHE A 190 22.55 -13.05 -22.55
N TYR A 191 22.28 -14.33 -22.41
CA TYR A 191 20.94 -14.90 -22.42
C TYR A 191 20.82 -15.90 -21.28
N PHE A 192 19.69 -15.86 -20.56
CA PHE A 192 19.37 -16.79 -19.49
C PHE A 192 18.13 -17.59 -19.83
N ASP A 193 18.27 -18.91 -19.79
CA ASP A 193 17.18 -19.86 -19.89
C ASP A 193 17.11 -20.66 -18.58
N SER A 194 15.94 -20.70 -17.95
CA SER A 194 15.72 -21.41 -16.69
C SER A 194 15.99 -22.90 -16.78
N VAL A 195 15.84 -23.51 -17.96
CA VAL A 195 16.08 -24.94 -18.18
C VAL A 195 17.58 -25.28 -18.12
N ASN A 196 18.42 -24.36 -18.53
CA ASN A 196 19.87 -24.55 -18.62
C ASN A 196 20.65 -23.73 -17.57
N PHE A 197 19.95 -22.94 -16.77
CA PHE A 197 20.61 -22.10 -15.78
C PHE A 197 21.04 -22.94 -14.56
N VAL A 198 22.35 -23.12 -14.43
CA VAL A 198 23.00 -23.78 -13.30
C VAL A 198 23.97 -22.78 -12.68
N GLY A 199 23.56 -22.13 -11.60
CA GLY A 199 24.45 -21.18 -10.94
C GLY A 199 23.76 -20.29 -9.92
N PRO A 200 24.47 -19.38 -9.26
CA PRO A 200 23.86 -18.41 -8.36
C PRO A 200 22.95 -17.46 -9.14
N LEU A 201 21.92 -16.98 -8.46
CA LEU A 201 21.03 -15.96 -9.01
C LEU A 201 21.84 -14.71 -9.42
N GLN A 202 21.49 -14.16 -10.58
CA GLN A 202 22.16 -12.96 -11.10
C GLN A 202 21.59 -11.70 -10.39
N ARG A 203 22.48 -10.75 -10.10
CA ARG A 203 22.12 -9.42 -9.59
C ARG A 203 22.17 -8.42 -10.73
N PHE A 204 21.25 -7.48 -10.71
CA PHE A 204 21.16 -6.34 -11.62
C PHE A 204 21.50 -5.06 -10.90
#